data_0230de85b025dbfc98ac07e3e517df82
#
_entry.id   0230de85b025dbfc98ac07e3e517df82
#
_cell.length_a   1.000
_cell.length_b   1.000
_cell.length_c   1.000
_cell.angle_alpha   90.00
_cell.angle_beta   90.00
_cell.angle_gamma   90.00
#
_symmetry.space_group_name_H-M   'P 1'
#
loop_
_entity.id
_entity.type
_entity.pdbx_description
1 polymer ?
#
loop_
_entity_poly.entity_id
_entity_poly.type
_entity_poly.pdbx_seq_one_letter_code
_entity_poly.pdbx_strand_id
1 'polypeptide(L)'
;MNKPRFLPAVLGGFVIASSPFTSAGSVITPGAKLEKLAGDFQFTEGPTCDTNGNIFFTDQPNDRILEWSVDGKLSTFLQPAGRANGMYFDARGNLIACADGKNELWSIAPDKKTTVLVKDYQGKYLNGPNDVWVAPDGGMYITDPFYKRPWWDHDAMAQDGEQVYYLSPDGKKLARVTNDFKKPNGVTGTPDGKKLFVADIGADRTYAYDIQPDGSLTNKTLFCPKGSDGMTIDERGDLYLCGHGVTVFDKTGKQIEHIDVPEKWSANVSFGGRDHQTLFITASQSLYSIRLGVKGANPAK
;
A
#
# COMPACT_ATOMS: atom_id res chain seq x y z
N MET A 1 18.42 40.82 74.98
CA MET A 1 17.15 40.27 74.53
C MET A 1 17.02 40.55 73.05
N ASN A 2 17.44 39.61 72.22
CA ASN A 2 17.36 39.73 70.75
C ASN A 2 16.17 38.93 70.24
N LYS A 3 15.23 39.57 69.56
CA LYS A 3 14.09 38.93 68.90
C LYS A 3 14.54 38.47 67.51
N PRO A 4 14.15 37.25 67.09
CA PRO A 4 14.42 36.80 65.72
C PRO A 4 13.40 37.41 64.69
N ARG A 5 13.92 37.87 63.56
CA ARG A 5 13.16 38.34 62.42
C ARG A 5 12.78 37.12 61.56
N PHE A 6 11.50 36.93 61.34
CA PHE A 6 10.96 35.95 60.32
C PHE A 6 10.99 36.65 58.96
N LEU A 7 11.63 35.99 57.97
CA LEU A 7 11.46 36.29 56.53
C LEU A 7 10.25 35.48 55.99
N PRO A 8 9.41 36.07 55.12
CA PRO A 8 8.35 35.30 54.46
C PRO A 8 8.90 34.47 53.31
N ALA A 9 8.52 33.20 53.26
CA ALA A 9 8.79 32.30 52.15
C ALA A 9 7.89 32.67 50.94
N VAL A 10 8.53 32.96 49.80
CA VAL A 10 7.84 33.15 48.52
C VAL A 10 7.58 31.76 47.91
N LEU A 11 6.32 31.33 47.93
CA LEU A 11 5.90 30.16 47.14
C LEU A 11 5.85 30.55 45.65
N GLY A 12 6.87 30.14 44.90
CA GLY A 12 6.85 30.18 43.44
C GLY A 12 5.91 29.09 42.90
N GLY A 13 4.71 29.48 42.44
CA GLY A 13 3.82 28.59 41.73
C GLY A 13 4.39 28.23 40.35
N PHE A 14 4.76 26.98 40.14
CA PHE A 14 5.03 26.44 38.82
C PHE A 14 3.72 26.33 38.04
N VAL A 15 3.50 27.22 37.08
CA VAL A 15 2.45 27.06 36.06
C VAL A 15 2.94 26.03 35.04
N ILE A 16 2.46 24.79 35.12
CA ILE A 16 2.65 23.80 34.06
C ILE A 16 1.75 24.23 32.91
N ALA A 17 2.35 24.84 31.90
CA ALA A 17 1.70 25.09 30.62
C ALA A 17 1.43 23.72 29.96
N SER A 18 0.24 23.22 30.10
CA SER A 18 -0.25 22.09 29.26
C SER A 18 -0.40 22.61 27.83
N SER A 19 0.56 22.27 26.98
CA SER A 19 0.39 22.42 25.53
C SER A 19 -0.86 21.64 25.12
N PRO A 20 -1.81 22.25 24.39
CA PRO A 20 -2.93 21.49 23.87
C PRO A 20 -2.37 20.44 22.88
N PHE A 21 -2.51 19.18 23.18
CA PHE A 21 -2.42 18.13 22.18
C PHE A 21 -3.54 18.44 21.19
N THR A 22 -3.22 19.03 20.04
CA THR A 22 -4.10 19.07 18.90
C THR A 22 -4.28 17.62 18.48
N SER A 23 -5.42 17.03 18.79
CA SER A 23 -5.91 15.83 18.17
C SER A 23 -5.76 16.07 16.66
N ALA A 24 -4.97 15.23 15.96
CA ALA A 24 -4.97 15.24 14.52
C ALA A 24 -6.43 15.06 14.09
N GLY A 25 -6.99 16.07 13.40
CA GLY A 25 -8.38 15.98 12.95
C GLY A 25 -8.55 14.79 12.02
N SER A 26 -9.78 14.27 11.93
CA SER A 26 -10.13 13.19 10.99
C SER A 26 -9.50 13.44 9.62
N VAL A 27 -8.96 12.39 9.00
CA VAL A 27 -8.44 12.46 7.62
C VAL A 27 -9.56 12.60 6.59
N ILE A 28 -10.81 12.32 6.98
CA ILE A 28 -11.99 12.42 6.11
C ILE A 28 -12.40 13.90 6.00
N THR A 29 -12.62 14.37 4.78
CA THR A 29 -13.17 15.72 4.54
C THR A 29 -14.53 15.86 5.22
N PRO A 30 -14.80 16.93 5.99
CA PRO A 30 -16.10 17.11 6.63
C PRO A 30 -17.27 17.00 5.64
N GLY A 31 -18.21 16.10 5.96
CA GLY A 31 -19.38 15.84 5.12
C GLY A 31 -19.14 14.89 3.94
N ALA A 32 -17.92 14.45 3.68
CA ALA A 32 -17.64 13.45 2.65
C ALA A 32 -18.33 12.12 2.99
N LYS A 33 -18.82 11.45 1.96
CA LYS A 33 -19.47 10.13 2.07
C LYS A 33 -18.73 9.14 1.18
N LEU A 34 -18.74 7.88 1.60
CA LEU A 34 -18.30 6.78 0.75
C LEU A 34 -19.27 6.62 -0.42
N GLU A 35 -18.74 6.57 -1.64
CA GLU A 35 -19.51 6.43 -2.87
C GLU A 35 -19.11 5.13 -3.58
N LYS A 36 -20.11 4.32 -3.99
CA LYS A 36 -19.88 3.20 -4.88
C LYS A 36 -19.81 3.71 -6.32
N LEU A 37 -18.66 3.56 -6.96
CA LEU A 37 -18.42 4.05 -8.31
C LEU A 37 -18.79 3.03 -9.39
N ALA A 38 -18.46 1.74 -9.14
CA ALA A 38 -18.72 0.65 -10.06
C ALA A 38 -18.85 -0.68 -9.30
N GLY A 39 -19.41 -1.70 -9.96
CA GLY A 39 -19.63 -3.03 -9.39
C GLY A 39 -19.71 -4.10 -10.47
N ASP A 40 -20.22 -5.28 -10.08
CA ASP A 40 -20.38 -6.44 -10.95
C ASP A 40 -19.06 -7.04 -11.45
N PHE A 41 -17.98 -6.84 -10.67
CA PHE A 41 -16.69 -7.50 -10.87
C PHE A 41 -16.68 -8.88 -10.18
N GLN A 42 -15.63 -9.67 -10.42
CA GLN A 42 -15.45 -10.93 -9.68
C GLN A 42 -14.65 -10.72 -8.38
N PHE A 43 -13.51 -10.05 -8.48
CA PHE A 43 -12.70 -9.63 -7.34
C PHE A 43 -11.76 -8.50 -7.75
N THR A 44 -11.96 -7.33 -7.15
CA THR A 44 -11.19 -6.13 -7.47
C THR A 44 -9.98 -5.99 -6.57
N GLU A 45 -8.82 -5.61 -7.17
CA GLU A 45 -7.54 -5.49 -6.50
C GLU A 45 -6.67 -4.40 -7.13
N GLY A 46 -5.50 -4.18 -6.56
CA GLY A 46 -4.35 -3.45 -7.08
C GLY A 46 -4.62 -2.06 -7.61
N PRO A 47 -5.39 -1.19 -6.93
CA PRO A 47 -5.62 0.15 -7.43
C PRO A 47 -4.34 0.96 -7.41
N THR A 48 -4.07 1.67 -8.50
CA THR A 48 -2.94 2.60 -8.61
C THR A 48 -3.34 3.79 -9.47
N CYS A 49 -2.66 4.92 -9.26
CA CYS A 49 -3.01 6.19 -9.89
C CYS A 49 -1.94 6.62 -10.90
N ASP A 50 -2.36 7.04 -12.10
CA ASP A 50 -1.48 7.70 -13.05
C ASP A 50 -1.24 9.18 -12.69
N THR A 51 -0.38 9.85 -13.44
CA THR A 51 -0.06 11.29 -13.24
C THR A 51 -1.24 12.22 -13.49
N ASN A 52 -2.30 11.77 -14.19
CA ASN A 52 -3.50 12.54 -14.48
C ASN A 52 -4.57 12.38 -13.40
N GLY A 53 -4.38 11.45 -12.46
CA GLY A 53 -5.34 11.14 -11.41
C GLY A 53 -6.32 10.02 -11.76
N ASN A 54 -6.17 9.36 -12.92
CA ASN A 54 -6.97 8.19 -13.27
C ASN A 54 -6.56 6.99 -12.41
N ILE A 55 -7.52 6.16 -12.04
CA ILE A 55 -7.28 4.93 -11.26
C ILE A 55 -7.32 3.74 -12.18
N PHE A 56 -6.25 2.95 -12.11
CA PHE A 56 -6.18 1.62 -12.70
C PHE A 56 -6.35 0.58 -11.61
N PHE A 57 -7.15 -0.44 -11.85
CA PHE A 57 -7.36 -1.53 -10.89
C PHE A 57 -7.62 -2.85 -11.62
N THR A 58 -7.43 -3.94 -10.93
CA THR A 58 -7.59 -5.28 -11.50
C THR A 58 -8.95 -5.89 -11.15
N ASP A 59 -9.49 -6.67 -12.07
CA ASP A 59 -10.52 -7.66 -11.82
C ASP A 59 -9.88 -9.01 -12.11
N GLN A 60 -9.13 -9.50 -11.12
CA GLN A 60 -8.17 -10.60 -11.26
C GLN A 60 -8.78 -11.88 -11.83
N PRO A 61 -9.92 -12.39 -11.33
CA PRO A 61 -10.50 -13.63 -11.88
C PRO A 61 -11.01 -13.49 -13.32
N ASN A 62 -11.32 -12.26 -13.76
CA ASN A 62 -11.73 -11.96 -15.14
C ASN A 62 -10.55 -11.61 -16.06
N ASP A 63 -9.32 -11.68 -15.53
CA ASP A 63 -8.07 -11.45 -16.27
C ASP A 63 -8.03 -10.11 -16.99
N ARG A 64 -8.38 -9.02 -16.29
CA ARG A 64 -8.41 -7.68 -16.87
C ARG A 64 -7.94 -6.59 -15.92
N ILE A 65 -7.34 -5.56 -16.49
CA ILE A 65 -7.06 -4.28 -15.86
C ILE A 65 -8.07 -3.27 -16.38
N LEU A 66 -8.69 -2.55 -15.47
CA LEU A 66 -9.70 -1.53 -15.72
C LEU A 66 -9.12 -0.14 -15.41
N GLU A 67 -9.69 0.88 -16.04
CA GLU A 67 -9.40 2.29 -15.78
C GLU A 67 -10.68 3.00 -15.38
N TRP A 68 -10.64 3.71 -14.26
CA TRP A 68 -11.62 4.70 -13.86
C TRP A 68 -11.01 6.09 -14.06
N SER A 69 -11.49 6.79 -15.09
CA SER A 69 -10.96 8.10 -15.45
C SER A 69 -11.40 9.20 -14.46
N VAL A 70 -10.64 10.30 -14.42
CA VAL A 70 -11.00 11.50 -13.63
C VAL A 70 -12.33 12.14 -14.06
N ASP A 71 -12.86 11.76 -15.23
CA ASP A 71 -14.18 12.19 -15.72
C ASP A 71 -15.29 11.20 -15.35
N GLY A 72 -15.00 10.19 -14.51
CA GLY A 72 -15.96 9.24 -14.01
C GLY A 72 -16.38 8.17 -15.03
N LYS A 73 -15.48 7.78 -15.94
CA LYS A 73 -15.75 6.75 -16.95
C LYS A 73 -14.96 5.48 -16.65
N LEU A 74 -15.65 4.36 -16.64
CA LEU A 74 -15.04 3.03 -16.56
C LEU A 74 -14.72 2.51 -17.96
N SER A 75 -13.49 1.99 -18.14
CA SER A 75 -13.08 1.33 -19.37
C SER A 75 -12.14 0.14 -19.09
N THR A 76 -12.01 -0.78 -20.05
CA THR A 76 -10.99 -1.84 -19.97
C THR A 76 -9.69 -1.31 -20.55
N PHE A 77 -8.65 -1.26 -19.69
CA PHE A 77 -7.32 -0.88 -20.12
C PHE A 77 -6.60 -2.03 -20.85
N LEU A 78 -6.55 -3.22 -20.25
CA LEU A 78 -5.87 -4.40 -20.82
C LEU A 78 -6.63 -5.68 -20.51
N GLN A 79 -6.75 -6.56 -21.54
CA GLN A 79 -7.31 -7.91 -21.43
C GLN A 79 -6.80 -8.77 -22.61
N PRO A 80 -6.17 -9.95 -22.37
CA PRO A 80 -5.83 -10.50 -21.05
C PRO A 80 -4.74 -9.69 -20.35
N ALA A 81 -4.73 -9.71 -19.01
CA ALA A 81 -3.83 -8.93 -18.17
C ALA A 81 -2.91 -9.79 -17.29
N GLY A 82 -2.74 -11.07 -17.62
CA GLY A 82 -1.94 -12.01 -16.84
C GLY A 82 -2.48 -12.27 -15.45
N ARG A 83 -3.80 -12.09 -15.23
CA ARG A 83 -4.46 -12.17 -13.92
C ARG A 83 -3.76 -11.33 -12.88
N ALA A 84 -3.40 -10.10 -13.27
CA ALA A 84 -2.70 -9.16 -12.40
C ALA A 84 -3.44 -8.94 -11.09
N ASN A 85 -2.68 -8.81 -10.01
CA ASN A 85 -3.13 -8.48 -8.66
C ASN A 85 -2.72 -7.05 -8.32
N GLY A 86 -1.73 -6.82 -7.44
CA GLY A 86 -1.20 -5.50 -7.12
C GLY A 86 -0.48 -4.85 -8.29
N MET A 87 -0.57 -3.52 -8.35
CA MET A 87 0.06 -2.73 -9.41
C MET A 87 0.61 -1.41 -8.88
N TYR A 88 1.61 -0.86 -9.59
CA TYR A 88 2.17 0.45 -9.30
C TYR A 88 2.72 1.11 -10.57
N PHE A 89 2.56 2.42 -10.72
CA PHE A 89 3.20 3.15 -11.84
C PHE A 89 4.67 3.47 -11.53
N ASP A 90 5.56 3.21 -12.49
CA ASP A 90 6.93 3.72 -12.43
C ASP A 90 7.00 5.19 -12.89
N ALA A 91 8.13 5.84 -12.65
CA ALA A 91 8.36 7.24 -13.03
C ALA A 91 8.33 7.50 -14.55
N ARG A 92 8.35 6.45 -15.38
CA ARG A 92 8.27 6.52 -16.86
C ARG A 92 6.85 6.32 -17.36
N GLY A 93 5.89 6.12 -16.44
CA GLY A 93 4.50 5.85 -16.76
C GLY A 93 4.21 4.41 -17.20
N ASN A 94 5.14 3.48 -16.96
CA ASN A 94 4.83 2.06 -17.14
C ASN A 94 4.06 1.55 -15.91
N LEU A 95 3.05 0.72 -16.16
CA LEU A 95 2.31 0.04 -15.12
C LEU A 95 3.02 -1.28 -14.76
N ILE A 96 3.60 -1.32 -13.57
CA ILE A 96 4.19 -2.55 -13.01
C ILE A 96 3.06 -3.37 -12.42
N ALA A 97 2.99 -4.66 -12.76
CA ALA A 97 1.88 -5.53 -12.39
C ALA A 97 2.35 -6.90 -11.89
N CYS A 98 1.83 -7.33 -10.76
CA CYS A 98 2.00 -8.67 -10.23
C CYS A 98 1.12 -9.65 -11.03
N ALA A 99 1.65 -10.21 -12.11
CA ALA A 99 0.95 -11.05 -13.08
C ALA A 99 0.87 -12.50 -12.56
N ASP A 100 -0.07 -12.73 -11.68
CA ASP A 100 -0.28 -13.96 -10.91
C ASP A 100 -0.63 -15.19 -11.78
N GLY A 101 -1.08 -14.97 -13.03
CA GLY A 101 -1.41 -16.08 -13.95
C GLY A 101 -0.23 -16.99 -14.28
N LYS A 102 0.99 -16.46 -14.29
CA LYS A 102 2.25 -17.18 -14.51
C LYS A 102 3.30 -16.95 -13.43
N ASN A 103 2.89 -16.39 -12.30
CA ASN A 103 3.79 -16.07 -11.18
C ASN A 103 4.92 -15.10 -11.58
N GLU A 104 4.59 -14.08 -12.39
CA GLU A 104 5.55 -13.15 -13.00
C GLU A 104 5.33 -11.71 -12.51
N LEU A 105 6.38 -10.89 -12.59
CA LEU A 105 6.25 -9.43 -12.52
C LEU A 105 6.35 -8.86 -13.93
N TRP A 106 5.39 -8.02 -14.31
CA TRP A 106 5.33 -7.40 -15.62
C TRP A 106 5.54 -5.90 -15.57
N SER A 107 6.09 -5.33 -16.65
CA SER A 107 6.01 -3.92 -16.97
C SER A 107 5.15 -3.76 -18.21
N ILE A 108 4.08 -2.97 -18.09
CA ILE A 108 3.12 -2.69 -19.16
C ILE A 108 3.32 -1.23 -19.56
N ALA A 109 3.83 -1.02 -20.77
CA ALA A 109 4.07 0.32 -21.30
C ALA A 109 2.74 1.04 -21.64
N PRO A 110 2.73 2.38 -21.82
CA PRO A 110 1.53 3.13 -22.19
C PRO A 110 0.86 2.65 -23.49
N ASP A 111 1.63 2.08 -24.41
CA ASP A 111 1.13 1.44 -25.64
C ASP A 111 0.60 0.01 -25.40
N LYS A 112 0.53 -0.41 -24.15
CA LYS A 112 0.08 -1.74 -23.67
C LYS A 112 1.02 -2.89 -24.01
N LYS A 113 2.23 -2.60 -24.48
CA LYS A 113 3.26 -3.63 -24.67
C LYS A 113 3.74 -4.13 -23.32
N THR A 114 3.67 -5.44 -23.13
CA THR A 114 4.09 -6.12 -21.89
C THR A 114 5.51 -6.64 -22.01
N THR A 115 6.30 -6.43 -20.95
CA THR A 115 7.64 -6.98 -20.77
C THR A 115 7.69 -7.72 -19.43
N VAL A 116 8.15 -8.96 -19.42
CA VAL A 116 8.36 -9.72 -18.18
C VAL A 116 9.65 -9.22 -17.52
N LEU A 117 9.52 -8.69 -16.30
CA LEU A 117 10.65 -8.22 -15.48
C LEU A 117 11.23 -9.35 -14.63
N VAL A 118 10.35 -10.16 -14.02
CA VAL A 118 10.71 -11.31 -13.18
C VAL A 118 9.82 -12.49 -13.56
N LYS A 119 10.41 -13.65 -13.78
CA LYS A 119 9.70 -14.92 -14.05
C LYS A 119 10.04 -16.02 -13.03
N ASP A 120 11.17 -15.87 -12.34
CA ASP A 120 11.63 -16.85 -11.36
C ASP A 120 12.63 -16.23 -10.37
N TYR A 121 12.86 -16.90 -9.26
CA TYR A 121 13.97 -16.67 -8.34
C TYR A 121 14.79 -17.95 -8.20
N GLN A 122 16.06 -17.92 -8.62
CA GLN A 122 16.97 -19.07 -8.59
C GLN A 122 16.43 -20.30 -9.34
N GLY A 123 15.76 -20.07 -10.48
CA GLY A 123 15.22 -21.12 -11.36
C GLY A 123 13.92 -21.75 -10.87
N LYS A 124 13.28 -21.20 -9.83
CA LYS A 124 11.97 -21.61 -9.33
C LYS A 124 10.96 -20.48 -9.51
N TYR A 125 9.73 -20.79 -9.87
CA TYR A 125 8.64 -19.80 -9.94
C TYR A 125 8.52 -19.04 -8.61
N LEU A 126 8.11 -17.77 -8.68
CA LEU A 126 7.59 -17.08 -7.51
C LEU A 126 6.32 -17.79 -7.02
N ASN A 127 5.96 -17.60 -5.74
CA ASN A 127 4.76 -18.25 -5.18
C ASN A 127 3.45 -17.69 -5.77
N GLY A 128 3.47 -16.42 -6.18
CA GLY A 128 2.38 -15.67 -6.75
C GLY A 128 2.52 -14.22 -6.32
N PRO A 129 3.30 -13.38 -7.07
CA PRO A 129 3.49 -11.98 -6.71
C PRO A 129 2.15 -11.33 -6.45
N ASN A 130 2.03 -10.68 -5.29
CA ASN A 130 0.75 -10.15 -4.83
C ASN A 130 0.70 -8.62 -4.94
N ASP A 131 1.63 -7.92 -4.30
CA ASP A 131 1.69 -6.46 -4.33
C ASP A 131 3.10 -5.95 -4.63
N VAL A 132 3.19 -4.73 -5.15
CA VAL A 132 4.46 -4.11 -5.57
C VAL A 132 4.48 -2.63 -5.24
N TRP A 133 5.59 -2.15 -4.68
CA TRP A 133 5.89 -0.74 -4.55
C TRP A 133 7.17 -0.39 -5.31
N VAL A 134 7.11 0.69 -6.11
CA VAL A 134 8.26 1.21 -6.85
C VAL A 134 8.87 2.36 -6.07
N ALA A 135 10.11 2.20 -5.63
CA ALA A 135 10.85 3.22 -4.92
C ALA A 135 11.23 4.40 -5.83
N PRO A 136 11.51 5.60 -5.28
CA PRO A 136 11.86 6.78 -6.08
C PRO A 136 13.09 6.62 -6.98
N ASP A 137 14.00 5.71 -6.64
CA ASP A 137 15.18 5.36 -7.43
C ASP A 137 14.88 4.35 -8.56
N GLY A 138 13.65 3.82 -8.61
CA GLY A 138 13.18 2.82 -9.57
C GLY A 138 13.36 1.37 -9.11
N GLY A 139 13.91 1.12 -7.92
CA GLY A 139 13.90 -0.20 -7.29
C GLY A 139 12.48 -0.65 -6.94
N MET A 140 12.20 -1.96 -6.95
CA MET A 140 10.86 -2.48 -6.74
C MET A 140 10.86 -3.49 -5.60
N TYR A 141 9.94 -3.33 -4.64
CA TYR A 141 9.70 -4.31 -3.57
C TYR A 141 8.42 -5.06 -3.89
N ILE A 142 8.50 -6.40 -3.85
CA ILE A 142 7.45 -7.31 -4.31
C ILE A 142 7.14 -8.29 -3.19
N THR A 143 5.89 -8.39 -2.79
CA THR A 143 5.44 -9.42 -1.86
C THR A 143 5.04 -10.67 -2.64
N ASP A 144 5.44 -11.85 -2.12
CA ASP A 144 5.26 -13.13 -2.80
C ASP A 144 4.65 -14.18 -1.86
N PRO A 145 3.40 -13.97 -1.42
CA PRO A 145 2.67 -14.95 -0.63
C PRO A 145 2.15 -16.08 -1.52
N PHE A 146 1.81 -17.21 -0.91
CA PHE A 146 1.14 -18.30 -1.62
C PHE A 146 -0.38 -18.28 -1.38
N TYR A 147 -1.12 -17.91 -2.43
CA TYR A 147 -2.57 -18.07 -2.49
C TYR A 147 -2.90 -19.04 -3.61
N LYS A 148 -3.22 -20.30 -3.31
CA LYS A 148 -3.62 -21.28 -4.32
C LYS A 148 -4.69 -20.69 -5.23
N ARG A 149 -4.44 -20.73 -6.55
CA ARG A 149 -5.34 -20.17 -7.56
C ARG A 149 -5.96 -21.28 -8.42
N PRO A 150 -7.24 -21.15 -8.82
CA PRO A 150 -7.91 -22.17 -9.64
C PRO A 150 -7.38 -22.23 -11.08
N TRP A 151 -6.60 -21.25 -11.53
CA TRP A 151 -5.98 -21.20 -12.85
C TRP A 151 -4.55 -21.70 -12.91
N TRP A 152 -3.97 -22.11 -11.77
CA TRP A 152 -2.63 -22.70 -11.72
C TRP A 152 -2.70 -24.23 -11.91
N ASP A 153 -1.64 -24.78 -12.48
CA ASP A 153 -1.42 -26.22 -12.64
C ASP A 153 -0.68 -26.87 -11.44
N HIS A 154 -0.37 -26.04 -10.42
CA HIS A 154 0.32 -26.47 -9.19
C HIS A 154 -0.48 -26.02 -7.95
N ASP A 155 -0.29 -26.72 -6.85
CA ASP A 155 -0.98 -26.49 -5.58
C ASP A 155 -0.05 -26.35 -4.36
N ALA A 156 1.24 -26.22 -4.60
CA ALA A 156 2.27 -26.03 -3.59
C ALA A 156 3.23 -24.91 -3.97
N MET A 157 3.85 -24.30 -2.96
CA MET A 157 4.90 -23.29 -3.16
C MET A 157 6.10 -23.89 -3.89
N ALA A 158 6.65 -23.15 -4.85
CA ALA A 158 7.93 -23.47 -5.46
C ALA A 158 9.10 -22.93 -4.63
N GLN A 159 8.90 -21.84 -3.91
CA GLN A 159 9.89 -21.24 -3.01
C GLN A 159 9.87 -21.91 -1.62
N ASP A 160 10.88 -21.67 -0.81
CA ASP A 160 11.06 -22.24 0.54
C ASP A 160 10.35 -21.44 1.65
N GLY A 161 9.47 -20.52 1.27
CA GLY A 161 8.68 -19.69 2.18
C GLY A 161 8.00 -18.54 1.45
N GLU A 162 7.21 -17.77 2.17
CA GLU A 162 6.49 -16.58 1.65
C GLU A 162 7.37 -15.35 1.90
N GLN A 163 7.81 -14.66 0.84
CA GLN A 163 8.95 -13.75 0.87
C GLN A 163 8.60 -12.34 0.40
N VAL A 164 9.52 -11.41 0.68
CA VAL A 164 9.59 -10.11 0.00
C VAL A 164 10.87 -10.07 -0.81
N TYR A 165 10.73 -9.67 -2.07
CA TYR A 165 11.85 -9.53 -3.00
C TYR A 165 12.11 -8.07 -3.34
N TYR A 166 13.35 -7.75 -3.67
CA TYR A 166 13.78 -6.48 -4.23
C TYR A 166 14.36 -6.70 -5.62
N LEU A 167 13.83 -5.98 -6.61
CA LEU A 167 14.38 -5.89 -7.96
C LEU A 167 15.11 -4.56 -8.09
N SER A 168 16.40 -4.60 -8.49
CA SER A 168 17.22 -3.39 -8.70
C SER A 168 16.65 -2.49 -9.81
N PRO A 169 16.93 -1.17 -9.81
CA PRO A 169 16.41 -0.21 -10.80
C PRO A 169 16.75 -0.54 -12.25
N ASP A 170 17.87 -1.22 -12.48
CA ASP A 170 18.29 -1.68 -13.81
C ASP A 170 17.65 -3.03 -14.22
N GLY A 171 16.82 -3.63 -13.35
CA GLY A 171 16.14 -4.89 -13.59
C GLY A 171 17.04 -6.14 -13.59
N LYS A 172 18.32 -6.03 -13.19
CA LYS A 172 19.28 -7.13 -13.32
C LYS A 172 19.46 -7.98 -12.08
N LYS A 173 19.20 -7.41 -10.90
CA LYS A 173 19.40 -8.11 -9.62
C LYS A 173 18.05 -8.27 -8.92
N LEU A 174 17.60 -9.52 -8.78
CA LEU A 174 16.52 -9.88 -7.88
C LEU A 174 17.10 -10.46 -6.60
N ALA A 175 16.74 -9.92 -5.46
CA ALA A 175 17.22 -10.36 -4.15
C ALA A 175 16.03 -10.61 -3.21
N ARG A 176 16.08 -11.70 -2.44
CA ARG A 176 15.18 -11.90 -1.31
C ARG A 176 15.64 -11.01 -0.16
N VAL A 177 14.79 -10.11 0.32
CA VAL A 177 15.14 -9.13 1.35
C VAL A 177 14.55 -9.43 2.72
N THR A 178 13.62 -10.40 2.79
CA THR A 178 13.07 -10.94 4.04
C THR A 178 12.88 -12.45 3.95
N ASN A 179 12.77 -13.14 5.09
CA ASN A 179 12.56 -14.58 5.14
C ASN A 179 11.77 -15.02 6.39
N ASP A 180 11.05 -14.10 7.02
CA ASP A 180 10.43 -14.32 8.33
C ASP A 180 8.96 -13.86 8.40
N PHE A 181 8.31 -13.76 7.24
CA PHE A 181 6.87 -13.52 7.14
C PHE A 181 6.07 -14.82 7.14
N LYS A 182 4.85 -14.76 7.65
CA LYS A 182 3.88 -15.85 7.49
C LYS A 182 3.13 -15.74 6.17
N LYS A 183 2.71 -14.52 5.82
CA LYS A 183 2.02 -14.23 4.56
C LYS A 183 2.13 -12.73 4.26
N PRO A 184 3.24 -12.28 3.66
CA PRO A 184 3.40 -10.89 3.27
C PRO A 184 2.36 -10.53 2.20
N ASN A 185 1.74 -9.36 2.31
CA ASN A 185 0.73 -8.91 1.34
C ASN A 185 0.96 -7.44 0.99
N GLY A 186 0.18 -6.48 1.48
CA GLY A 186 0.36 -5.08 1.16
C GLY A 186 1.77 -4.56 1.43
N VAL A 187 2.28 -3.77 0.51
CA VAL A 187 3.60 -3.13 0.60
C VAL A 187 3.54 -1.69 0.10
N THR A 188 4.14 -0.77 0.86
CA THR A 188 4.31 0.63 0.44
C THR A 188 5.55 1.21 1.09
N GLY A 189 6.06 2.33 0.58
CA GLY A 189 7.21 3.01 1.16
C GLY A 189 7.00 4.51 1.26
N THR A 190 7.90 5.17 2.01
CA THR A 190 7.89 6.63 2.11
C THR A 190 8.34 7.28 0.80
N PRO A 191 7.82 8.50 0.46
CA PRO A 191 8.18 9.19 -0.78
C PRO A 191 9.68 9.52 -0.92
N ASP A 192 10.41 9.57 0.19
CA ASP A 192 11.85 9.79 0.21
C ASP A 192 12.66 8.49 0.02
N GLY A 193 11.99 7.34 -0.14
CA GLY A 193 12.62 6.04 -0.36
C GLY A 193 13.39 5.48 0.84
N LYS A 194 13.18 6.01 2.06
CA LYS A 194 13.97 5.60 3.24
C LYS A 194 13.33 4.51 4.07
N LYS A 195 11.99 4.37 4.01
CA LYS A 195 11.27 3.35 4.78
C LYS A 195 10.37 2.53 3.88
N LEU A 196 10.29 1.25 4.20
CA LEU A 196 9.34 0.30 3.62
C LEU A 196 8.40 -0.20 4.73
N PHE A 197 7.12 -0.27 4.41
CA PHE A 197 6.11 -0.92 5.24
C PHE A 197 5.62 -2.18 4.54
N VAL A 198 5.57 -3.28 5.28
CA VAL A 198 5.08 -4.57 4.78
C VAL A 198 4.09 -5.15 5.77
N ALA A 199 2.89 -5.47 5.29
CA ALA A 199 1.90 -6.17 6.07
C ALA A 199 2.12 -7.69 6.00
N ASP A 200 2.17 -8.33 7.16
CA ASP A 200 2.04 -9.77 7.33
C ASP A 200 0.59 -10.07 7.70
N ILE A 201 -0.25 -10.30 6.69
CA ILE A 201 -1.67 -10.60 6.93
C ILE A 201 -1.86 -11.91 7.68
N GLY A 202 -0.94 -12.88 7.50
CA GLY A 202 -0.96 -14.16 8.20
C GLY A 202 -0.58 -14.07 9.68
N ALA A 203 0.14 -13.02 10.07
CA ALA A 203 0.50 -12.76 11.47
C ALA A 203 -0.34 -11.64 12.11
N ASP A 204 -1.21 -10.99 11.33
CA ASP A 204 -2.00 -9.80 11.73
C ASP A 204 -1.11 -8.66 12.27
N ARG A 205 -0.05 -8.33 11.50
CA ARG A 205 0.94 -7.30 11.88
C ARG A 205 1.45 -6.57 10.65
N THR A 206 1.80 -5.29 10.83
CA THR A 206 2.53 -4.50 9.83
C THR A 206 3.88 -4.09 10.40
N TYR A 207 4.93 -4.27 9.62
CA TYR A 207 6.31 -3.96 9.99
C TYR A 207 6.84 -2.79 9.16
N ALA A 208 7.72 -1.99 9.79
CA ALA A 208 8.50 -0.96 9.14
C ALA A 208 9.97 -1.38 9.08
N TYR A 209 10.64 -1.01 7.98
CA TYR A 209 12.06 -1.24 7.74
C TYR A 209 12.74 0.04 7.29
N ASP A 210 14.05 0.13 7.52
CA ASP A 210 14.90 1.11 6.85
C ASP A 210 15.44 0.51 5.55
N ILE A 211 15.29 1.24 4.45
CA ILE A 211 15.80 0.88 3.13
C ILE A 211 17.25 1.34 3.03
N GLN A 212 18.14 0.43 2.63
CA GLN A 212 19.55 0.72 2.39
C GLN A 212 19.80 1.08 0.92
N PRO A 213 20.91 1.75 0.58
CA PRO A 213 21.22 2.14 -0.80
C PRO A 213 21.30 0.99 -1.81
N ASP A 214 21.53 -0.23 -1.36
CA ASP A 214 21.57 -1.44 -2.20
C ASP A 214 20.22 -2.17 -2.28
N GLY A 215 19.16 -1.59 -1.70
CA GLY A 215 17.82 -2.15 -1.63
C GLY A 215 17.60 -3.16 -0.50
N SER A 216 18.64 -3.49 0.29
CA SER A 216 18.47 -4.34 1.46
C SER A 216 17.68 -3.63 2.57
N LEU A 217 17.05 -4.42 3.45
CA LEU A 217 16.22 -3.94 4.54
C LEU A 217 16.89 -4.16 5.88
N THR A 218 16.83 -3.16 6.76
CA THR A 218 17.36 -3.20 8.13
C THR A 218 16.35 -2.67 9.13
N ASN A 219 16.66 -2.79 10.42
CA ASN A 219 15.89 -2.18 11.51
C ASN A 219 14.40 -2.53 11.48
N LYS A 220 14.06 -3.84 11.27
CA LYS A 220 12.69 -4.31 11.36
C LYS A 220 12.05 -3.93 12.69
N THR A 221 10.95 -3.18 12.65
CA THR A 221 10.16 -2.79 13.83
C THR A 221 8.69 -3.09 13.60
N LEU A 222 7.96 -3.43 14.66
CA LEU A 222 6.51 -3.52 14.59
C LEU A 222 5.95 -2.10 14.44
N PHE A 223 5.29 -1.83 13.32
CA PHE A 223 4.61 -0.54 13.10
C PHE A 223 3.24 -0.53 13.80
N CYS A 224 2.38 -1.54 13.55
CA CYS A 224 1.11 -1.68 14.24
C CYS A 224 0.69 -3.17 14.35
N PRO A 225 -0.15 -3.52 15.36
CA PRO A 225 -0.67 -4.86 15.56
C PRO A 225 -1.92 -5.10 14.68
N LYS A 226 -1.79 -4.90 13.37
CA LYS A 226 -2.80 -5.16 12.34
C LYS A 226 -2.12 -5.53 11.04
N GLY A 227 -2.56 -6.63 10.43
CA GLY A 227 -2.22 -7.01 9.06
C GLY A 227 -3.06 -6.22 8.06
N SER A 228 -2.69 -6.31 6.79
CA SER A 228 -3.42 -5.68 5.70
C SER A 228 -3.38 -6.55 4.47
N ASP A 229 -4.43 -6.50 3.67
CA ASP A 229 -4.36 -6.89 2.28
C ASP A 229 -3.51 -5.85 1.55
N GLY A 230 -4.03 -4.96 0.74
CA GLY A 230 -3.26 -3.84 0.22
C GLY A 230 -3.15 -2.66 1.19
N MET A 231 -2.29 -1.68 0.90
CA MET A 231 -2.11 -0.47 1.69
C MET A 231 -1.60 0.71 0.86
N THR A 232 -1.83 1.92 1.38
CA THR A 232 -1.23 3.15 0.84
C THR A 232 -0.81 4.10 1.96
N ILE A 233 -0.11 5.18 1.61
CA ILE A 233 0.41 6.19 2.54
C ILE A 233 0.03 7.60 2.05
N ASP A 234 -0.25 8.52 2.96
CA ASP A 234 -0.52 9.92 2.64
C ASP A 234 0.71 10.83 2.85
N GLU A 235 0.55 12.11 2.51
CA GLU A 235 1.61 13.13 2.63
C GLU A 235 2.06 13.41 4.07
N ARG A 236 1.29 13.00 5.08
CA ARG A 236 1.63 13.12 6.50
C ARG A 236 2.40 11.90 7.00
N GLY A 237 2.45 10.84 6.19
CA GLY A 237 3.01 9.54 6.55
C GLY A 237 2.02 8.63 7.28
N ASP A 238 0.72 8.92 7.20
CA ASP A 238 -0.31 8.07 7.77
C ASP A 238 -0.59 6.90 6.82
N LEU A 239 -0.67 5.68 7.36
CA LEU A 239 -0.89 4.44 6.60
C LEU A 239 -2.36 4.04 6.61
N TYR A 240 -2.86 3.66 5.44
CA TYR A 240 -4.22 3.17 5.18
C TYR A 240 -4.17 1.67 4.92
N LEU A 241 -4.67 0.87 5.85
CA LEU A 241 -4.62 -0.59 5.85
C LEU A 241 -5.98 -1.19 5.53
N CYS A 242 -6.01 -2.12 4.58
CA CYS A 242 -7.23 -2.79 4.09
C CYS A 242 -7.55 -4.07 4.84
N GLY A 243 -8.83 -4.48 4.74
CA GLY A 243 -9.40 -5.66 5.36
C GLY A 243 -10.91 -5.51 5.55
N HIS A 244 -11.41 -5.56 6.78
CA HIS A 244 -12.78 -5.13 7.08
C HIS A 244 -12.80 -3.60 7.09
N GLY A 245 -13.18 -2.98 5.96
CA GLY A 245 -13.03 -1.54 5.74
C GLY A 245 -11.57 -1.12 5.57
N VAL A 246 -11.30 0.18 5.78
CA VAL A 246 -9.94 0.76 5.74
C VAL A 246 -9.63 1.40 7.09
N THR A 247 -8.56 0.94 7.74
CA THR A 247 -8.10 1.49 9.03
C THR A 247 -6.89 2.38 8.80
N VAL A 248 -6.91 3.59 9.35
CA VAL A 248 -5.83 4.56 9.20
C VAL A 248 -5.01 4.63 10.48
N PHE A 249 -3.70 4.51 10.34
CA PHE A 249 -2.72 4.65 11.40
C PHE A 249 -1.84 5.85 11.14
N ASP A 250 -1.61 6.69 12.14
CA ASP A 250 -0.64 7.77 12.03
C ASP A 250 0.79 7.22 11.90
N LYS A 251 1.73 8.10 11.55
CA LYS A 251 3.16 7.75 11.39
C LYS A 251 3.81 7.09 12.62
N THR A 252 3.14 7.09 13.78
CA THR A 252 3.62 6.44 15.01
C THR A 252 3.03 5.03 15.20
N GLY A 253 2.12 4.61 14.32
CA GLY A 253 1.41 3.33 14.41
C GLY A 253 0.18 3.37 15.31
N LYS A 254 -0.31 4.56 15.68
CA LYS A 254 -1.56 4.74 16.43
C LYS A 254 -2.71 4.82 15.45
N GLN A 255 -3.77 4.04 15.67
CA GLN A 255 -5.01 4.15 14.89
C GLN A 255 -5.67 5.53 15.13
N ILE A 256 -6.03 6.21 14.05
CA ILE A 256 -6.64 7.54 14.06
C ILE A 256 -7.99 7.61 13.36
N GLU A 257 -8.28 6.67 12.44
CA GLU A 257 -9.54 6.65 11.69
C GLU A 257 -9.91 5.23 11.28
N HIS A 258 -11.21 5.02 10.97
CA HIS A 258 -11.70 3.83 10.31
C HIS A 258 -12.79 4.21 9.30
N ILE A 259 -12.67 3.72 8.07
CA ILE A 259 -13.62 3.93 6.99
C ILE A 259 -14.37 2.62 6.78
N ASP A 260 -15.65 2.60 7.17
CA ASP A 260 -16.52 1.46 6.92
C ASP A 260 -16.82 1.34 5.43
N VAL A 261 -16.69 0.15 4.87
CA VAL A 261 -17.03 -0.19 3.49
C VAL A 261 -18.08 -1.28 3.50
N PRO A 262 -19.25 -1.12 2.81
CA PRO A 262 -20.35 -2.06 2.88
C PRO A 262 -20.10 -3.30 1.98
N GLU A 263 -18.92 -3.88 2.09
CA GLU A 263 -18.48 -5.08 1.42
C GLU A 263 -17.82 -6.02 2.44
N LYS A 264 -17.80 -7.31 2.10
CA LYS A 264 -17.21 -8.31 2.99
C LYS A 264 -15.71 -8.06 3.24
N TRP A 265 -15.01 -7.52 2.23
CA TRP A 265 -13.57 -7.34 2.25
C TRP A 265 -13.14 -6.15 1.39
N SER A 266 -12.35 -5.24 1.94
CA SER A 266 -11.61 -4.23 1.19
C SER A 266 -10.23 -4.79 0.89
N ALA A 267 -9.93 -4.96 -0.39
CA ALA A 267 -8.71 -5.61 -0.81
C ALA A 267 -7.52 -4.64 -0.84
N ASN A 268 -7.70 -3.47 -1.49
CA ASN A 268 -6.59 -2.54 -1.65
C ASN A 268 -7.07 -1.09 -1.81
N VAL A 269 -6.17 -0.12 -1.67
CA VAL A 269 -6.46 1.32 -1.71
C VAL A 269 -5.39 2.11 -2.45
N SER A 270 -5.82 3.17 -3.13
CA SER A 270 -4.91 4.15 -3.74
C SER A 270 -5.52 5.55 -3.70
N PHE A 271 -4.67 6.55 -3.50
CA PHE A 271 -5.06 7.93 -3.73
C PHE A 271 -5.11 8.25 -5.22
N GLY A 272 -6.07 9.07 -5.62
CA GLY A 272 -6.24 9.52 -6.99
C GLY A 272 -7.15 10.74 -7.11
N GLY A 273 -7.72 10.91 -8.30
CA GLY A 273 -8.44 12.12 -8.66
C GLY A 273 -7.48 13.27 -9.03
N ARG A 274 -7.99 14.34 -9.63
CA ARG A 274 -7.17 15.46 -10.18
C ARG A 274 -6.24 16.11 -9.16
N ASP A 275 -6.58 16.08 -7.88
CA ASP A 275 -5.82 16.70 -6.79
C ASP A 275 -5.23 15.68 -5.80
N HIS A 276 -5.37 14.39 -6.13
CA HIS A 276 -4.87 13.26 -5.31
C HIS A 276 -5.38 13.25 -3.85
N GLN A 277 -6.60 13.79 -3.63
CA GLN A 277 -7.26 13.79 -2.31
C GLN A 277 -8.46 12.83 -2.24
N THR A 278 -8.68 12.01 -3.25
CA THR A 278 -9.72 10.99 -3.25
C THR A 278 -9.06 9.63 -2.99
N LEU A 279 -9.49 8.95 -1.94
CA LEU A 279 -9.10 7.56 -1.70
C LEU A 279 -10.04 6.66 -2.49
N PHE A 280 -9.49 5.84 -3.37
CA PHE A 280 -10.20 4.79 -4.09
C PHE A 280 -9.95 3.46 -3.40
N ILE A 281 -11.00 2.65 -3.26
CA ILE A 281 -11.00 1.40 -2.50
C ILE A 281 -11.53 0.29 -3.40
N THR A 282 -10.71 -0.69 -3.71
CA THR A 282 -11.16 -1.94 -4.30
C THR A 282 -11.71 -2.83 -3.19
N ALA A 283 -12.96 -3.26 -3.31
CA ALA A 283 -13.61 -4.01 -2.26
C ALA A 283 -14.50 -5.10 -2.86
N SER A 284 -14.13 -6.35 -2.63
CA SER A 284 -14.83 -7.52 -3.14
C SER A 284 -15.15 -7.39 -4.64
N GLN A 285 -16.41 -7.10 -5.01
CA GLN A 285 -16.87 -6.98 -6.39
C GLN A 285 -17.09 -5.54 -6.84
N SER A 286 -16.49 -4.55 -6.15
CA SER A 286 -16.84 -3.14 -6.32
C SER A 286 -15.63 -2.22 -6.22
N LEU A 287 -15.77 -1.02 -6.82
CA LEU A 287 -14.88 0.11 -6.64
C LEU A 287 -15.64 1.19 -5.87
N TYR A 288 -15.04 1.69 -4.80
CA TYR A 288 -15.54 2.81 -3.99
C TYR A 288 -14.58 3.98 -4.01
N SER A 289 -15.07 5.15 -3.61
CA SER A 289 -14.24 6.31 -3.34
C SER A 289 -14.75 7.10 -2.14
N ILE A 290 -13.83 7.82 -1.48
CA ILE A 290 -14.14 8.79 -0.43
C ILE A 290 -13.19 9.97 -0.51
N ARG A 291 -13.71 11.17 -0.28
CA ARG A 291 -12.92 12.40 -0.27
C ARG A 291 -12.20 12.57 1.07
N LEU A 292 -10.88 12.79 1.01
CA LEU A 292 -10.04 13.04 2.16
C LEU A 292 -9.53 14.48 2.22
N GLY A 293 -9.19 14.95 3.42
CA GLY A 293 -8.59 16.26 3.68
C GLY A 293 -7.07 16.27 3.53
N VAL A 294 -6.49 15.18 3.00
CA VAL A 294 -5.05 14.96 2.79
C VAL A 294 -4.80 14.43 1.40
N LYS A 295 -3.58 14.55 0.90
CA LYS A 295 -3.17 13.98 -0.40
C LYS A 295 -2.41 12.67 -0.20
N GLY A 296 -2.47 11.82 -1.20
CA GLY A 296 -1.55 10.68 -1.28
C GLY A 296 -0.10 11.14 -1.34
N ALA A 297 0.79 10.36 -0.72
CA ALA A 297 2.21 10.70 -0.63
C ALA A 297 2.98 10.51 -1.94
N ASN A 298 2.48 9.68 -2.84
CA ASN A 298 3.14 9.34 -4.11
C ASN A 298 2.21 9.58 -5.29
N PRO A 299 1.96 10.81 -5.70
CA PRO A 299 1.57 11.00 -7.08
C PRO A 299 2.75 10.57 -7.93
N ALA A 300 2.53 9.69 -8.92
CA ALA A 300 3.51 9.46 -9.97
C ALA A 300 3.95 10.83 -10.49
N LYS A 301 5.26 11.15 -10.37
CA LYS A 301 5.79 12.44 -10.81
C LYS A 301 6.15 12.36 -12.28
#